data_e93bdc42200e1cd2c982aaeae126b503
#
_entry.id   e93bdc42200e1cd2c982aaeae126b503
#
_cell.length_a   1.000
_cell.length_b   1.000
_cell.length_c   1.000
_cell.angle_alpha   90.00
_cell.angle_beta   90.00
_cell.angle_gamma   90.00
#
_symmetry.space_group_name_H-M   'P 1'
#
loop_
_entity.id
_entity.type
_entity.pdbx_description
1 polymer ?
#
loop_
_entity_poly.entity_id
_entity_poly.type
_entity_poly.pdbx_seq_one_letter_code
_entity_poly.pdbx_strand_id
1 'polypeptide(L)'
;GDVYMRQGKYARQRYGFVPKAVVKALEVLSSSIYNPVRSQEGCTESIICARPSWNVRKASTWSSGERYYHLGDIVKAARGYLKAANEQPNLVKKETFRYDLVDVVRQALADAAFYQLQQVRSAFDSGDLAAYRKQVKRFLSLISDMDALLATDSQFLLGTWQKRALDWGDSRQEKALMDKSAKMLITTWIDQVPRSLNDYSNRQWAGLVSDFYLPRWKNFFEFQMDVLTGKKTRDAAHAAFMDKMVRDELAFAGNGKIYSAKPAGDTLAVANRVMNTHREMLDALSAEEKHSSGSPWELQQGSPLQFDVTDQVTASGTYTATFQWKNGPSALKIHSVRLYEGNREVASDVHEGRT
;
A
#
# COMPACT_ATOMS: atom_id res chain seq x y z
N GLY A 1 -30.80 1.31 -8.38
CA GLY A 1 -31.25 2.68 -8.03
C GLY A 1 -30.75 3.18 -6.69
N ASP A 2 -30.75 2.35 -5.65
CA ASP A 2 -30.50 2.78 -4.26
C ASP A 2 -29.03 3.15 -3.96
N VAL A 3 -28.05 2.48 -4.53
CA VAL A 3 -26.62 2.75 -4.26
C VAL A 3 -26.24 4.14 -4.81
N TYR A 4 -26.62 4.45 -6.04
CA TYR A 4 -26.36 5.76 -6.65
C TYR A 4 -26.99 6.91 -5.86
N MET A 5 -28.21 6.71 -5.34
CA MET A 5 -28.89 7.69 -4.50
C MET A 5 -28.18 7.91 -3.17
N ARG A 6 -27.63 6.84 -2.56
CA ARG A 6 -26.87 6.95 -1.30
C ARG A 6 -25.56 7.72 -1.49
N GLN A 7 -24.79 7.38 -2.51
CA GLN A 7 -23.51 8.05 -2.81
C GLN A 7 -23.72 9.52 -3.18
N GLY A 8 -24.79 9.84 -3.93
CA GLY A 8 -25.16 11.21 -4.23
C GLY A 8 -25.55 12.03 -2.98
N LYS A 9 -26.31 11.44 -2.05
CA LYS A 9 -26.64 12.07 -0.75
C LYS A 9 -25.39 12.30 0.09
N TYR A 10 -24.52 11.32 0.19
CA TYR A 10 -23.26 11.43 0.89
C TYR A 10 -22.38 12.55 0.33
N ALA A 11 -22.18 12.58 -1.00
CA ALA A 11 -21.39 13.63 -1.65
C ALA A 11 -21.99 15.03 -1.41
N ARG A 12 -23.33 15.16 -1.45
CA ARG A 12 -24.01 16.43 -1.16
C ARG A 12 -23.77 16.92 0.26
N GLN A 13 -23.89 16.03 1.24
CA GLN A 13 -23.66 16.38 2.65
C GLN A 13 -22.19 16.72 2.91
N ARG A 14 -21.28 15.96 2.31
CA ARG A 14 -19.84 16.07 2.57
C ARG A 14 -19.19 17.24 1.81
N TYR A 15 -19.60 17.47 0.56
CA TYR A 15 -18.97 18.47 -0.32
C TYR A 15 -19.87 19.67 -0.64
N GLY A 16 -21.16 19.58 -0.32
CA GLY A 16 -22.17 20.62 -0.63
C GLY A 16 -22.77 20.50 -2.05
N PHE A 17 -22.31 19.55 -2.87
CA PHE A 17 -22.82 19.26 -4.23
C PHE A 17 -22.41 17.84 -4.67
N VAL A 18 -22.80 17.42 -5.89
CA VAL A 18 -22.73 16.03 -6.34
C VAL A 18 -21.94 15.95 -7.66
N PRO A 19 -20.57 15.94 -7.62
CA PRO A 19 -19.79 15.72 -8.82
C PRO A 19 -20.00 14.30 -9.34
N LYS A 20 -20.43 14.11 -10.59
CA LYS A 20 -20.70 12.79 -11.17
C LYS A 20 -19.50 11.83 -11.09
N ALA A 21 -18.29 12.35 -11.34
CA ALA A 21 -17.06 11.55 -11.26
C ALA A 21 -16.78 11.03 -9.84
N VAL A 22 -17.08 11.83 -8.81
CA VAL A 22 -16.91 11.43 -7.40
C VAL A 22 -17.98 10.41 -6.99
N VAL A 23 -19.23 10.56 -7.43
CA VAL A 23 -20.27 9.55 -7.15
C VAL A 23 -19.86 8.18 -7.68
N LYS A 24 -19.34 8.12 -8.92
CA LYS A 24 -18.80 6.88 -9.48
C LYS A 24 -17.58 6.34 -8.69
N ALA A 25 -16.70 7.22 -8.24
CA ALA A 25 -15.57 6.82 -7.40
C ALA A 25 -16.05 6.24 -6.06
N LEU A 26 -17.05 6.86 -5.41
CA LEU A 26 -17.64 6.35 -4.18
C LEU A 26 -18.37 5.00 -4.38
N GLU A 27 -18.99 4.77 -5.53
CA GLU A 27 -19.56 3.46 -5.89
C GLU A 27 -18.47 2.39 -5.95
N VAL A 28 -17.36 2.69 -6.63
CA VAL A 28 -16.21 1.78 -6.71
C VAL A 28 -15.64 1.50 -5.33
N LEU A 29 -15.39 2.52 -4.51
CA LEU A 29 -14.88 2.34 -3.14
C LEU A 29 -15.84 1.52 -2.27
N SER A 30 -17.15 1.72 -2.41
CA SER A 30 -18.17 0.98 -1.65
C SER A 30 -18.25 -0.49 -2.02
N SER A 31 -17.96 -0.84 -3.27
CA SER A 31 -17.97 -2.24 -3.75
C SER A 31 -16.61 -2.93 -3.65
N SER A 32 -15.55 -2.20 -3.30
CA SER A 32 -14.18 -2.70 -3.18
C SER A 32 -13.66 -2.58 -1.75
N ILE A 33 -12.84 -1.58 -1.46
CA ILE A 33 -12.14 -1.44 -0.16
C ILE A 33 -13.07 -1.30 1.05
N TYR A 34 -14.27 -0.71 0.87
CA TYR A 34 -15.26 -0.57 1.94
C TYR A 34 -16.26 -1.72 2.02
N ASN A 35 -16.03 -2.81 1.29
CA ASN A 35 -16.85 -4.01 1.32
C ASN A 35 -16.04 -5.26 1.69
N PRO A 36 -15.49 -5.34 2.91
CA PRO A 36 -14.76 -6.52 3.34
C PRO A 36 -15.69 -7.72 3.42
N VAL A 37 -15.32 -8.83 2.77
CA VAL A 37 -16.10 -10.08 2.78
C VAL A 37 -15.88 -10.93 4.04
N ARG A 38 -14.89 -10.56 4.85
CA ARG A 38 -14.56 -11.23 6.12
C ARG A 38 -14.36 -10.17 7.20
N SER A 39 -14.35 -10.61 8.46
CA SER A 39 -13.93 -9.76 9.57
C SER A 39 -12.51 -9.26 9.32
N GLN A 40 -12.36 -7.95 9.24
CA GLN A 40 -11.09 -7.26 9.06
C GLN A 40 -10.87 -6.32 10.24
N GLU A 41 -9.72 -6.43 10.86
CA GLU A 41 -9.28 -5.50 11.89
C GLU A 41 -8.60 -4.30 11.22
N GLY A 42 -9.39 -3.46 10.59
CA GLY A 42 -8.92 -2.29 9.86
C GLY A 42 -8.80 -2.52 8.34
N CYS A 43 -8.39 -1.48 7.63
CA CYS A 43 -8.14 -1.52 6.19
C CYS A 43 -6.78 -2.16 5.89
N THR A 44 -6.56 -2.51 4.62
CA THR A 44 -5.29 -3.05 4.15
C THR A 44 -4.15 -2.06 4.39
N GLU A 45 -3.15 -2.52 5.11
CA GLU A 45 -1.99 -1.71 5.45
C GLU A 45 -1.06 -1.50 4.25
N SER A 46 -0.47 -0.30 4.19
CA SER A 46 0.59 -0.01 3.23
C SER A 46 1.89 -0.72 3.60
N ILE A 47 2.53 -1.41 2.65
CA ILE A 47 3.86 -1.96 2.86
C ILE A 47 4.93 -0.90 3.08
N ILE A 48 4.67 0.36 2.67
CA ILE A 48 5.59 1.48 2.88
C ILE A 48 5.90 1.65 4.37
N CYS A 49 4.88 1.48 5.24
CA CYS A 49 5.02 1.59 6.68
C CYS A 49 5.73 0.39 7.33
N ALA A 50 5.89 -0.71 6.60
CA ALA A 50 6.44 -1.94 7.14
C ALA A 50 7.96 -1.89 7.29
N ARG A 51 8.49 -2.75 8.16
CA ARG A 51 9.90 -3.13 8.10
C ARG A 51 10.16 -3.87 6.80
N PRO A 52 11.11 -3.40 5.99
CA PRO A 52 11.35 -3.93 4.66
C PRO A 52 11.74 -5.41 4.67
N SER A 53 11.12 -6.16 3.78
CA SER A 53 11.52 -7.53 3.42
C SER A 53 10.96 -7.87 2.04
N TRP A 54 11.52 -8.86 1.35
CA TRP A 54 11.02 -9.29 0.04
C TRP A 54 9.60 -9.87 0.07
N ASN A 55 9.18 -10.41 1.21
CA ASN A 55 7.88 -11.08 1.38
C ASN A 55 6.90 -10.26 2.22
N VAL A 56 7.17 -8.97 2.41
CA VAL A 56 6.30 -8.11 3.22
C VAL A 56 4.92 -7.98 2.60
N ARG A 57 3.89 -8.14 3.43
CA ARG A 57 2.48 -8.00 3.03
C ARG A 57 1.71 -7.00 3.88
N LYS A 58 2.17 -6.77 5.10
CA LYS A 58 1.53 -5.89 6.10
C LYS A 58 2.58 -5.16 6.92
N ALA A 59 2.22 -4.03 7.50
CA ALA A 59 3.10 -3.23 8.34
C ALA A 59 3.15 -3.75 9.77
N SER A 60 1.99 -3.83 10.44
CA SER A 60 1.90 -4.26 11.83
C SER A 60 1.76 -5.77 11.97
N THR A 61 1.95 -6.27 13.18
CA THR A 61 1.68 -7.67 13.52
C THR A 61 0.18 -7.96 13.64
N TRP A 62 -0.65 -6.94 13.63
CA TRP A 62 -2.05 -6.99 14.05
C TRP A 62 -3.03 -7.21 12.90
N SER A 63 -2.86 -6.55 11.77
CA SER A 63 -3.79 -6.64 10.64
C SER A 63 -3.57 -7.86 9.76
N SER A 64 -4.54 -8.15 8.90
CA SER A 64 -4.39 -9.11 7.81
C SER A 64 -3.49 -8.58 6.70
N GLY A 65 -2.63 -9.44 6.13
CA GLY A 65 -1.87 -9.14 4.92
C GLY A 65 -2.66 -9.39 3.63
N GLU A 66 -3.91 -9.87 3.73
CA GLU A 66 -4.76 -10.15 2.57
C GLU A 66 -5.39 -8.88 2.02
N ARG A 67 -5.30 -8.69 0.71
CA ARG A 67 -6.04 -7.66 -0.02
C ARG A 67 -7.29 -8.28 -0.61
N TYR A 68 -8.45 -7.87 -0.08
CA TYR A 68 -9.76 -8.38 -0.47
C TYR A 68 -10.44 -7.56 -1.57
N TYR A 69 -9.73 -6.60 -2.15
CA TYR A 69 -10.20 -5.72 -3.22
C TYR A 69 -9.18 -5.67 -4.36
N HIS A 70 -9.64 -5.30 -5.54
CA HIS A 70 -8.75 -5.05 -6.67
C HIS A 70 -8.02 -3.72 -6.52
N LEU A 71 -6.69 -3.73 -6.68
CA LEU A 71 -5.87 -2.53 -6.56
C LEU A 71 -6.24 -1.48 -7.62
N GLY A 72 -6.62 -1.93 -8.81
CA GLY A 72 -7.10 -1.06 -9.90
C GLY A 72 -8.37 -0.27 -9.56
N ASP A 73 -9.23 -0.76 -8.66
CA ASP A 73 -10.42 -0.02 -8.22
C ASP A 73 -10.06 1.24 -7.46
N ILE A 74 -9.01 1.18 -6.63
CA ILE A 74 -8.52 2.37 -5.93
C ILE A 74 -7.95 3.38 -6.91
N VAL A 75 -7.24 2.91 -7.94
CA VAL A 75 -6.73 3.78 -9.02
C VAL A 75 -7.88 4.45 -9.78
N LYS A 76 -8.97 3.71 -10.08
CA LYS A 76 -10.19 4.27 -10.71
C LYS A 76 -10.82 5.36 -9.83
N ALA A 77 -10.94 5.08 -8.53
CA ALA A 77 -11.50 6.04 -7.58
C ALA A 77 -10.64 7.30 -7.48
N ALA A 78 -9.31 7.16 -7.36
CA ALA A 78 -8.37 8.28 -7.34
C ALA A 78 -8.48 9.15 -8.61
N ARG A 79 -8.54 8.53 -9.78
CA ARG A 79 -8.76 9.22 -11.07
C ARG A 79 -10.11 9.93 -11.11
N GLY A 80 -11.16 9.35 -10.51
CA GLY A 80 -12.48 9.97 -10.42
C GLY A 80 -12.47 11.25 -9.58
N TYR A 81 -11.83 11.22 -8.41
CA TYR A 81 -11.64 12.40 -7.57
C TYR A 81 -10.79 13.48 -8.27
N LEU A 82 -9.68 13.07 -8.88
CA LEU A 82 -8.78 13.97 -9.58
C LEU A 82 -9.46 14.62 -10.81
N LYS A 83 -10.27 13.84 -11.56
CA LYS A 83 -11.07 14.37 -12.66
C LYS A 83 -12.02 15.46 -12.18
N ALA A 84 -12.78 15.20 -11.11
CA ALA A 84 -13.69 16.20 -10.54
C ALA A 84 -12.95 17.46 -10.08
N ALA A 85 -11.77 17.31 -9.46
CA ALA A 85 -10.94 18.42 -9.04
C ALA A 85 -10.39 19.24 -10.22
N ASN A 86 -10.00 18.60 -11.33
CA ASN A 86 -9.53 19.29 -12.54
C ASN A 86 -10.69 20.00 -13.27
N GLU A 87 -11.87 19.42 -13.31
CA GLU A 87 -13.08 20.08 -13.87
C GLU A 87 -13.57 21.24 -13.03
N GLN A 88 -13.39 21.17 -11.71
CA GLN A 88 -13.84 22.15 -10.74
C GLN A 88 -12.79 22.41 -9.65
N PRO A 89 -11.72 23.20 -9.92
CA PRO A 89 -10.59 23.40 -8.98
C PRO A 89 -10.99 23.96 -7.60
N ASN A 90 -12.10 24.67 -7.52
CA ASN A 90 -12.62 25.18 -6.25
C ASN A 90 -13.05 24.06 -5.26
N LEU A 91 -13.24 22.83 -5.74
CA LEU A 91 -13.50 21.66 -4.88
C LEU A 91 -12.41 21.46 -3.84
N VAL A 92 -11.16 21.61 -4.24
CA VAL A 92 -9.99 21.37 -3.37
C VAL A 92 -9.92 22.38 -2.21
N LYS A 93 -10.60 23.54 -2.32
CA LYS A 93 -10.75 24.49 -1.22
C LYS A 93 -11.66 23.97 -0.10
N LYS A 94 -12.53 22.99 -0.39
CA LYS A 94 -13.34 22.31 0.63
C LYS A 94 -12.47 21.27 1.33
N GLU A 95 -12.31 21.44 2.63
CA GLU A 95 -11.46 20.58 3.46
C GLU A 95 -11.82 19.10 3.33
N THR A 96 -13.11 18.76 3.39
CA THR A 96 -13.59 17.39 3.27
C THR A 96 -13.28 16.75 1.91
N PHE A 97 -13.38 17.52 0.81
CA PHE A 97 -13.03 17.02 -0.51
C PHE A 97 -11.53 16.88 -0.67
N ARG A 98 -10.75 17.83 -0.20
CA ARG A 98 -9.29 17.80 -0.23
C ARG A 98 -8.76 16.60 0.54
N TYR A 99 -9.28 16.37 1.75
CA TYR A 99 -8.96 15.20 2.55
C TYR A 99 -9.19 13.90 1.76
N ASP A 100 -10.40 13.72 1.18
CA ASP A 100 -10.75 12.50 0.46
C ASP A 100 -9.90 12.31 -0.81
N LEU A 101 -9.60 13.39 -1.55
CA LEU A 101 -8.69 13.35 -2.69
C LEU A 101 -7.29 12.88 -2.28
N VAL A 102 -6.74 13.46 -1.21
CA VAL A 102 -5.41 13.08 -0.69
C VAL A 102 -5.43 11.63 -0.23
N ASP A 103 -6.46 11.21 0.51
CA ASP A 103 -6.54 9.85 1.07
C ASP A 103 -6.66 8.77 -0.01
N VAL A 104 -7.50 8.98 -1.02
CA VAL A 104 -7.67 8.01 -2.11
C VAL A 104 -6.42 7.93 -3.01
N VAL A 105 -5.79 9.07 -3.32
CA VAL A 105 -4.53 9.09 -4.09
C VAL A 105 -3.40 8.45 -3.27
N ARG A 106 -3.29 8.73 -1.97
CA ARG A 106 -2.37 8.08 -1.06
C ARG A 106 -2.53 6.55 -1.10
N GLN A 107 -3.76 6.05 -1.03
CA GLN A 107 -4.01 4.61 -1.07
C GLN A 107 -3.60 4.01 -2.43
N ALA A 108 -3.88 4.69 -3.54
CA ALA A 108 -3.43 4.24 -4.85
C ALA A 108 -1.89 4.13 -4.94
N LEU A 109 -1.15 5.10 -4.36
CA LEU A 109 0.31 5.03 -4.27
C LEU A 109 0.78 3.91 -3.35
N ALA A 110 0.09 3.68 -2.23
CA ALA A 110 0.40 2.58 -1.30
C ALA A 110 0.26 1.20 -1.98
N ASP A 111 -0.78 1.03 -2.78
CA ASP A 111 -1.01 -0.21 -3.55
C ASP A 111 0.01 -0.34 -4.70
N ALA A 112 0.37 0.76 -5.36
CA ALA A 112 1.42 0.77 -6.37
C ALA A 112 2.80 0.40 -5.81
N ALA A 113 3.09 0.72 -4.54
CA ALA A 113 4.32 0.30 -3.88
C ALA A 113 4.44 -1.22 -3.77
N PHE A 114 3.33 -1.91 -3.51
CA PHE A 114 3.31 -3.37 -3.46
C PHE A 114 3.67 -3.98 -4.83
N TYR A 115 3.06 -3.50 -5.90
CA TYR A 115 3.41 -3.90 -7.26
C TYR A 115 4.87 -3.57 -7.60
N GLN A 116 5.32 -2.35 -7.29
CA GLN A 116 6.68 -1.92 -7.58
C GLN A 116 7.75 -2.75 -6.83
N LEU A 117 7.46 -3.21 -5.61
CA LEU A 117 8.36 -4.10 -4.87
C LEU A 117 8.59 -5.42 -5.61
N GLN A 118 7.56 -5.97 -6.26
CA GLN A 118 7.71 -7.18 -7.07
C GLN A 118 8.64 -6.93 -8.27
N GLN A 119 8.55 -5.75 -8.90
CA GLN A 119 9.45 -5.38 -10.00
C GLN A 119 10.91 -5.23 -9.52
N VAL A 120 11.12 -4.65 -8.32
CA VAL A 120 12.46 -4.60 -7.71
C VAL A 120 12.99 -6.01 -7.43
N ARG A 121 12.14 -6.87 -6.86
CA ARG A 121 12.52 -8.27 -6.56
C ARG A 121 12.85 -9.04 -7.82
N SER A 122 12.04 -8.96 -8.87
CA SER A 122 12.33 -9.63 -10.16
C SER A 122 13.68 -9.22 -10.73
N ALA A 123 13.98 -7.92 -10.71
CA ALA A 123 15.29 -7.42 -11.15
C ALA A 123 16.46 -7.90 -10.24
N PHE A 124 16.22 -8.03 -8.93
CA PHE A 124 17.20 -8.60 -7.99
C PHE A 124 17.44 -10.08 -8.27
N ASP A 125 16.38 -10.87 -8.42
CA ASP A 125 16.46 -12.32 -8.62
C ASP A 125 17.10 -12.69 -9.99
N SER A 126 16.91 -11.83 -11.01
CA SER A 126 17.56 -11.98 -12.32
C SER A 126 19.05 -11.57 -12.35
N GLY A 127 19.55 -10.92 -11.31
CA GLY A 127 20.92 -10.39 -11.27
C GLY A 127 21.14 -9.14 -12.13
N ASP A 128 20.08 -8.54 -12.70
CA ASP A 128 20.19 -7.33 -13.54
C ASP A 128 20.36 -6.06 -12.67
N LEU A 129 21.61 -5.65 -12.52
CA LEU A 129 22.00 -4.50 -11.73
C LEU A 129 21.41 -3.18 -12.24
N ALA A 130 21.27 -3.03 -13.55
CA ALA A 130 20.74 -1.80 -14.16
C ALA A 130 19.21 -1.71 -13.93
N ALA A 131 18.51 -2.80 -14.19
CA ALA A 131 17.09 -2.92 -13.89
C ALA A 131 16.81 -2.72 -12.38
N TYR A 132 17.61 -3.37 -11.52
CA TYR A 132 17.49 -3.23 -10.07
C TYR A 132 17.57 -1.75 -9.63
N ARG A 133 18.61 -1.02 -10.04
CA ARG A 133 18.76 0.41 -9.73
C ARG A 133 17.59 1.25 -10.24
N LYS A 134 17.11 0.97 -11.45
CA LYS A 134 15.96 1.64 -12.04
C LYS A 134 14.69 1.42 -11.21
N GLN A 135 14.40 0.17 -10.85
CA GLN A 135 13.19 -0.18 -10.10
C GLN A 135 13.24 0.33 -8.66
N VAL A 136 14.40 0.28 -8.00
CA VAL A 136 14.62 0.88 -6.67
C VAL A 136 14.37 2.39 -6.70
N LYS A 137 14.92 3.10 -7.69
CA LYS A 137 14.68 4.54 -7.85
C LYS A 137 13.20 4.86 -7.97
N ARG A 138 12.44 4.06 -8.76
CA ARG A 138 10.98 4.22 -8.92
C ARG A 138 10.25 4.00 -7.59
N PHE A 139 10.60 2.96 -6.85
CA PHE A 139 10.02 2.68 -5.53
C PHE A 139 10.26 3.81 -4.53
N LEU A 140 11.50 4.29 -4.40
CA LEU A 140 11.84 5.36 -3.48
C LEU A 140 11.21 6.70 -3.89
N SER A 141 11.11 6.99 -5.19
CA SER A 141 10.40 8.16 -5.72
C SER A 141 8.91 8.15 -5.34
N LEU A 142 8.26 6.98 -5.41
CA LEU A 142 6.87 6.82 -5.02
C LEU A 142 6.65 7.18 -3.54
N ILE A 143 7.53 6.74 -2.63
CA ILE A 143 7.46 7.09 -1.20
C ILE A 143 7.66 8.60 -0.99
N SER A 144 8.63 9.21 -1.67
CA SER A 144 8.88 10.65 -1.59
C SER A 144 7.70 11.46 -2.11
N ASP A 145 7.08 11.02 -3.20
CA ASP A 145 5.91 11.67 -3.78
C ASP A 145 4.66 11.50 -2.91
N MET A 146 4.54 10.38 -2.20
CA MET A 146 3.50 10.19 -1.19
C MET A 146 3.67 11.20 -0.04
N ASP A 147 4.87 11.39 0.49
CA ASP A 147 5.15 12.39 1.53
C ASP A 147 4.76 13.81 1.08
N ALA A 148 5.13 14.17 -0.14
CA ALA A 148 4.78 15.47 -0.73
C ALA A 148 3.26 15.66 -0.90
N LEU A 149 2.52 14.61 -1.27
CA LEU A 149 1.06 14.65 -1.34
C LEU A 149 0.43 14.85 0.04
N LEU A 150 0.85 14.05 1.01
CA LEU A 150 0.37 14.11 2.39
C LEU A 150 0.64 15.47 3.04
N ALA A 151 1.76 16.12 2.69
CA ALA A 151 2.11 17.45 3.18
C ALA A 151 1.10 18.53 2.81
N THR A 152 0.24 18.29 1.83
CA THR A 152 -0.74 19.28 1.34
C THR A 152 -2.01 19.38 2.18
N ASP A 153 -2.23 18.46 3.14
CA ASP A 153 -3.42 18.48 3.99
C ASP A 153 -3.06 18.33 5.48
N SER A 154 -3.68 19.16 6.33
CA SER A 154 -3.39 19.25 7.77
C SER A 154 -3.65 17.96 8.55
N GLN A 155 -4.52 17.07 8.05
CA GLN A 155 -4.86 15.81 8.72
C GLN A 155 -3.78 14.74 8.55
N PHE A 156 -2.85 14.93 7.61
CA PHE A 156 -1.79 13.98 7.29
C PHE A 156 -0.40 14.49 7.67
N LEU A 157 -0.28 15.27 8.73
CA LEU A 157 1.00 15.85 9.16
C LEU A 157 1.49 15.26 10.48
N LEU A 158 2.71 14.75 10.50
CA LEU A 158 3.39 14.35 11.74
C LEU A 158 3.47 15.51 12.73
N GLY A 159 3.70 16.73 12.23
CA GLY A 159 3.80 17.93 13.06
C GLY A 159 2.53 18.27 13.82
N THR A 160 1.35 17.92 13.30
CA THR A 160 0.08 18.09 14.02
C THR A 160 0.01 17.17 15.25
N TRP A 161 0.43 15.93 15.11
CA TRP A 161 0.54 14.97 16.21
C TRP A 161 1.59 15.39 17.23
N GLN A 162 2.79 15.73 16.77
CA GLN A 162 3.91 16.17 17.59
C GLN A 162 3.56 17.43 18.39
N LYS A 163 2.95 18.44 17.75
CA LYS A 163 2.55 19.68 18.43
C LYS A 163 1.63 19.38 19.61
N ARG A 164 0.61 18.54 19.43
CA ARG A 164 -0.30 18.16 20.51
C ARG A 164 0.42 17.51 21.69
N ALA A 165 1.42 16.68 21.42
CA ALA A 165 2.22 16.07 22.48
C ALA A 165 3.10 17.11 23.21
N LEU A 166 3.74 18.01 22.46
CA LEU A 166 4.57 19.09 23.03
C LEU A 166 3.78 20.06 23.89
N ASP A 167 2.50 20.28 23.60
CA ASP A 167 1.61 21.16 24.37
C ASP A 167 1.31 20.59 25.78
N TRP A 168 1.63 19.32 26.07
CA TRP A 168 1.49 18.68 27.40
C TRP A 168 2.70 18.89 28.33
N GLY A 169 3.84 19.33 27.81
CA GLY A 169 5.04 19.57 28.61
C GLY A 169 5.18 21.03 28.97
N ASP A 170 5.49 21.34 30.21
CA ASP A 170 5.74 22.71 30.69
C ASP A 170 7.23 23.09 30.55
N SER A 171 8.14 22.17 30.85
CA SER A 171 9.58 22.37 30.73
C SER A 171 10.14 21.85 29.39
N ARG A 172 11.37 22.28 29.08
CA ARG A 172 12.11 21.75 27.90
C ARG A 172 12.33 20.23 28.00
N GLN A 173 12.58 19.73 29.22
CA GLN A 173 12.82 18.31 29.44
C GLN A 173 11.53 17.51 29.23
N GLU A 174 10.41 17.98 29.77
CA GLU A 174 9.10 17.35 29.57
C GLU A 174 8.69 17.36 28.09
N LYS A 175 8.87 18.49 27.40
CA LYS A 175 8.60 18.57 25.94
C LYS A 175 9.43 17.55 25.15
N ALA A 176 10.71 17.37 25.50
CA ALA A 176 11.56 16.36 24.85
C ALA A 176 11.08 14.93 25.13
N LEU A 177 10.61 14.66 26.36
CA LEU A 177 10.02 13.36 26.71
C LEU A 177 8.71 13.12 25.96
N MET A 178 7.82 14.11 25.90
CA MET A 178 6.55 14.02 25.18
C MET A 178 6.77 13.81 23.66
N ASP A 179 7.74 14.53 23.06
CA ASP A 179 8.12 14.35 21.66
C ASP A 179 8.61 12.92 21.38
N LYS A 180 9.55 12.43 22.19
CA LYS A 180 10.06 11.06 22.06
C LYS A 180 8.93 10.04 22.20
N SER A 181 8.11 10.17 23.23
CA SER A 181 7.00 9.25 23.51
C SER A 181 5.96 9.26 22.39
N ALA A 182 5.61 10.43 21.86
CA ALA A 182 4.68 10.58 20.75
C ALA A 182 5.18 9.93 19.47
N LYS A 183 6.47 10.07 19.14
CA LYS A 183 7.09 9.42 18.00
C LYS A 183 7.17 7.91 18.18
N MET A 184 7.55 7.44 19.37
CA MET A 184 7.60 6.00 19.68
C MET A 184 6.22 5.35 19.57
N LEU A 185 5.17 6.00 20.07
CA LEU A 185 3.80 5.45 20.05
C LEU A 185 3.30 5.14 18.62
N ILE A 186 3.75 5.88 17.63
CA ILE A 186 3.35 5.67 16.22
C ILE A 186 4.38 4.91 15.39
N THR A 187 5.49 4.48 15.99
CA THR A 187 6.60 3.80 15.28
C THR A 187 7.03 2.51 16.00
N THR A 188 7.98 2.61 16.91
CA THR A 188 8.60 1.44 17.55
C THR A 188 7.81 0.88 18.72
N TRP A 189 6.85 1.62 19.22
CA TRP A 189 6.04 1.35 20.40
C TRP A 189 6.83 1.35 21.73
N ILE A 190 8.00 0.70 21.74
CA ILE A 190 8.93 0.64 22.88
C ILE A 190 10.37 0.90 22.43
N ASP A 191 11.25 1.24 23.36
CA ASP A 191 12.68 1.48 23.10
C ASP A 191 13.59 0.27 23.39
N GLN A 192 13.00 -0.87 23.77
CA GLN A 192 13.73 -2.11 24.06
C GLN A 192 13.66 -3.11 22.87
N VAL A 193 14.65 -3.99 22.82
CA VAL A 193 14.75 -5.07 21.83
C VAL A 193 14.68 -6.41 22.57
N PRO A 194 13.96 -7.42 22.08
CA PRO A 194 13.16 -7.49 20.87
C PRO A 194 11.85 -6.70 20.96
N ARG A 195 11.43 -6.10 19.82
CA ARG A 195 10.20 -5.32 19.71
C ARG A 195 9.16 -6.10 18.90
N SER A 196 8.06 -6.47 19.56
CA SER A 196 6.98 -7.23 18.95
C SER A 196 5.87 -6.36 18.35
N LEU A 197 5.71 -5.12 18.80
CA LEU A 197 4.62 -4.21 18.44
C LEU A 197 5.05 -3.04 17.54
N ASN A 198 6.15 -3.19 16.79
CA ASN A 198 6.58 -2.15 15.86
C ASN A 198 5.50 -1.87 14.79
N ASP A 199 5.44 -0.61 14.36
CA ASP A 199 4.55 -0.11 13.30
C ASP A 199 3.05 -0.38 13.55
N TYR A 200 2.66 -0.56 14.81
CA TYR A 200 1.28 -0.85 15.20
C TYR A 200 0.28 0.17 14.66
N SER A 201 0.60 1.45 14.69
CA SER A 201 -0.30 2.50 14.21
C SER A 201 -0.23 2.73 12.70
N ASN A 202 0.82 2.26 12.03
CA ASN A 202 1.08 2.33 10.57
C ASN A 202 0.64 3.64 9.89
N ARG A 203 0.86 4.78 10.54
CA ARG A 203 0.41 6.09 10.06
C ARG A 203 1.19 6.55 8.83
N GLN A 204 0.46 6.96 7.81
CA GLN A 204 1.02 7.56 6.61
C GLN A 204 0.84 9.08 6.73
N TRP A 205 1.81 9.74 7.35
CA TRP A 205 1.84 11.20 7.55
C TRP A 205 3.10 11.79 6.96
N ALA A 206 2.99 12.98 6.36
CA ALA A 206 4.14 13.74 5.89
C ALA A 206 5.10 14.01 7.05
N GLY A 207 6.39 13.83 6.79
CA GLY A 207 7.44 13.85 7.78
C GLY A 207 7.71 12.48 8.40
N LEU A 208 6.70 11.65 8.66
CA LEU A 208 6.89 10.25 9.07
C LEU A 208 7.29 9.39 7.87
N VAL A 209 6.63 9.60 6.74
CA VAL A 209 6.92 8.86 5.51
C VAL A 209 8.34 9.18 5.01
N SER A 210 8.73 10.45 4.98
CA SER A 210 10.06 10.86 4.50
C SER A 210 11.20 10.54 5.46
N ASP A 211 11.00 10.67 6.78
CA ASP A 211 12.09 10.62 7.75
C ASP A 211 12.20 9.28 8.49
N PHE A 212 11.16 8.46 8.45
CA PHE A 212 11.15 7.16 9.11
C PHE A 212 11.03 5.98 8.13
N TYR A 213 10.01 5.96 7.27
CA TYR A 213 9.82 4.83 6.36
C TYR A 213 10.76 4.85 5.15
N LEU A 214 10.94 6.00 4.52
CA LEU A 214 11.83 6.12 3.34
C LEU A 214 13.27 5.68 3.64
N PRO A 215 13.91 6.09 4.76
CA PRO A 215 15.25 5.63 5.12
C PRO A 215 15.34 4.10 5.33
N ARG A 216 14.30 3.48 5.92
CA ARG A 216 14.25 2.01 6.06
C ARG A 216 14.34 1.31 4.70
N TRP A 217 13.51 1.72 3.75
CA TRP A 217 13.48 1.15 2.41
C TRP A 217 14.79 1.41 1.65
N LYS A 218 15.32 2.63 1.76
CA LYS A 218 16.61 2.98 1.17
C LYS A 218 17.72 2.07 1.70
N ASN A 219 17.84 1.95 3.02
CA ASN A 219 18.82 1.06 3.66
C ASN A 219 18.63 -0.40 3.21
N PHE A 220 17.40 -0.90 3.18
CA PHE A 220 17.12 -2.26 2.72
C PHE A 220 17.68 -2.49 1.32
N PHE A 221 17.35 -1.62 0.37
CA PHE A 221 17.83 -1.78 -1.00
C PHE A 221 19.34 -1.59 -1.14
N GLU A 222 19.98 -0.75 -0.33
CA GLU A 222 21.45 -0.64 -0.29
C GLU A 222 22.11 -1.94 0.18
N PHE A 223 21.58 -2.58 1.22
CA PHE A 223 22.09 -3.88 1.67
C PHE A 223 21.82 -5.00 0.66
N GLN A 224 20.69 -4.97 -0.02
CA GLN A 224 20.42 -5.93 -1.12
C GLN A 224 21.36 -5.68 -2.32
N MET A 225 21.72 -4.43 -2.60
CA MET A 225 22.74 -4.10 -3.60
C MET A 225 24.11 -4.73 -3.25
N ASP A 226 24.50 -4.71 -1.98
CA ASP A 226 25.74 -5.37 -1.52
C ASP A 226 25.71 -6.89 -1.77
N VAL A 227 24.56 -7.53 -1.63
CA VAL A 227 24.36 -8.94 -1.99
C VAL A 227 24.48 -9.14 -3.50
N LEU A 228 23.77 -8.33 -4.28
CA LEU A 228 23.74 -8.42 -5.74
C LEU A 228 25.13 -8.22 -6.38
N THR A 229 25.96 -7.39 -5.75
CA THR A 229 27.34 -7.12 -6.21
C THR A 229 28.40 -8.04 -5.58
N GLY A 230 27.98 -9.02 -4.78
CA GLY A 230 28.90 -9.98 -4.13
C GLY A 230 29.74 -9.39 -2.98
N LYS A 231 29.45 -8.18 -2.53
CA LYS A 231 30.17 -7.55 -1.40
C LYS A 231 29.83 -8.17 -0.05
N LYS A 232 28.64 -8.73 0.10
CA LYS A 232 28.17 -9.40 1.31
C LYS A 232 27.38 -10.65 0.97
N THR A 233 27.41 -11.64 1.86
CA THR A 233 26.42 -12.74 1.84
C THR A 233 25.04 -12.22 2.23
N ARG A 234 23.98 -12.98 1.90
CA ARG A 234 22.58 -12.61 2.27
C ARG A 234 22.43 -12.46 3.79
N ASP A 235 23.00 -13.39 4.57
CA ASP A 235 22.89 -13.36 6.04
C ASP A 235 23.64 -12.16 6.64
N ALA A 236 24.84 -11.87 6.18
CA ALA A 236 25.62 -10.71 6.64
C ALA A 236 24.93 -9.39 6.26
N ALA A 237 24.33 -9.29 5.06
CA ALA A 237 23.58 -8.13 4.65
C ALA A 237 22.30 -7.96 5.50
N HIS A 238 21.58 -9.06 5.77
CA HIS A 238 20.38 -9.03 6.60
C HIS A 238 20.69 -8.58 8.05
N ALA A 239 21.69 -9.18 8.68
CA ALA A 239 22.12 -8.81 10.03
C ALA A 239 22.51 -7.33 10.13
N ALA A 240 23.33 -6.84 9.19
CA ALA A 240 23.75 -5.44 9.15
C ALA A 240 22.57 -4.49 8.90
N PHE A 241 21.62 -4.88 8.05
CA PHE A 241 20.38 -4.12 7.83
C PHE A 241 19.54 -4.02 9.10
N MET A 242 19.31 -5.14 9.80
CA MET A 242 18.51 -5.17 11.03
C MET A 242 19.13 -4.29 12.12
N ASP A 243 20.45 -4.38 12.33
CA ASP A 243 21.16 -3.54 13.29
C ASP A 243 21.05 -2.05 12.97
N LYS A 244 21.25 -1.70 11.69
CA LYS A 244 21.12 -0.30 11.25
C LYS A 244 19.70 0.20 11.42
N MET A 245 18.72 -0.58 11.01
CA MET A 245 17.30 -0.22 11.10
C MET A 245 16.90 0.07 12.55
N VAL A 246 17.29 -0.78 13.49
CA VAL A 246 16.99 -0.56 14.92
C VAL A 246 17.62 0.72 15.45
N ARG A 247 18.87 1.01 15.08
CA ARG A 247 19.53 2.26 15.49
C ARG A 247 18.85 3.50 14.89
N ASP A 248 18.51 3.45 13.60
CA ASP A 248 17.87 4.58 12.91
C ASP A 248 16.46 4.86 13.47
N GLU A 249 15.71 3.81 13.79
CA GLU A 249 14.39 3.91 14.42
C GLU A 249 14.44 4.60 15.80
N LEU A 250 15.39 4.21 16.64
CA LEU A 250 15.58 4.84 17.94
C LEU A 250 16.09 6.27 17.81
N ALA A 251 17.00 6.52 16.88
CA ALA A 251 17.49 7.86 16.57
C ALA A 251 16.37 8.79 16.09
N PHE A 252 15.44 8.29 15.26
CA PHE A 252 14.26 9.06 14.84
C PHE A 252 13.41 9.49 16.03
N ALA A 253 13.12 8.58 16.97
CA ALA A 253 12.31 8.88 18.12
C ALA A 253 12.94 9.96 19.02
N GLY A 254 14.27 9.97 19.15
CA GLY A 254 15.01 10.90 20.02
C GLY A 254 15.64 12.12 19.34
N ASN A 255 15.39 12.35 18.04
CA ASN A 255 16.11 13.36 17.24
C ASN A 255 15.78 14.83 17.56
N GLY A 256 14.72 15.10 18.32
CA GLY A 256 14.27 16.46 18.64
C GLY A 256 13.84 17.32 17.44
N LYS A 257 13.76 16.75 16.23
CA LYS A 257 13.31 17.48 15.03
C LYS A 257 11.85 17.88 15.17
N ILE A 258 11.55 19.13 14.91
CA ILE A 258 10.19 19.67 14.89
C ILE A 258 9.67 19.68 13.47
N TYR A 259 8.50 19.10 13.29
CA TYR A 259 7.80 19.00 12.02
C TYR A 259 6.73 20.07 11.89
N SER A 260 6.47 20.53 10.65
CA SER A 260 5.42 21.51 10.39
C SER A 260 4.03 20.92 10.70
N ALA A 261 3.26 21.67 11.46
CA ALA A 261 1.82 21.42 11.66
C ALA A 261 0.94 22.18 10.64
N LYS A 262 1.58 22.88 9.67
CA LYS A 262 0.89 23.62 8.61
C LYS A 262 1.10 22.92 7.28
N PRO A 263 0.01 22.72 6.50
CA PRO A 263 0.12 22.17 5.16
C PRO A 263 1.03 23.02 4.25
N ALA A 264 1.65 22.36 3.29
CA ALA A 264 2.51 22.99 2.29
C ALA A 264 2.22 22.43 0.89
N GLY A 265 2.27 23.31 -0.12
CA GLY A 265 2.03 22.94 -1.51
C GLY A 265 0.56 23.05 -1.95
N ASP A 266 0.36 22.99 -3.26
CA ASP A 266 -0.96 22.95 -3.89
C ASP A 266 -1.40 21.50 -4.07
N THR A 267 -2.48 21.11 -3.39
CA THR A 267 -2.98 19.71 -3.40
C THR A 267 -3.28 19.21 -4.80
N LEU A 268 -3.95 20.04 -5.64
CA LEU A 268 -4.34 19.62 -6.99
C LEU A 268 -3.12 19.45 -7.89
N ALA A 269 -2.19 20.40 -7.83
CA ALA A 269 -0.96 20.33 -8.60
C ALA A 269 -0.11 19.11 -8.20
N VAL A 270 0.03 18.85 -6.89
CA VAL A 270 0.79 17.70 -6.39
C VAL A 270 0.09 16.39 -6.76
N ALA A 271 -1.23 16.28 -6.56
CA ALA A 271 -1.99 15.07 -6.93
C ALA A 271 -1.89 14.75 -8.42
N ASN A 272 -2.02 15.76 -9.31
CA ASN A 272 -1.82 15.59 -10.74
C ASN A 272 -0.39 15.12 -11.05
N ARG A 273 0.62 15.76 -10.45
CA ARG A 273 2.02 15.39 -10.66
C ARG A 273 2.31 13.96 -10.27
N VAL A 274 1.91 13.54 -9.05
CA VAL A 274 2.22 12.18 -8.56
C VAL A 274 1.50 11.11 -9.36
N MET A 275 0.22 11.31 -9.71
CA MET A 275 -0.53 10.39 -10.55
C MET A 275 0.05 10.26 -11.97
N ASN A 276 0.60 11.34 -12.52
CA ASN A 276 1.29 11.33 -13.81
C ASN A 276 2.67 10.69 -13.74
N THR A 277 3.47 11.00 -12.70
CA THR A 277 4.81 10.43 -12.49
C THR A 277 4.76 8.91 -12.38
N HIS A 278 3.75 8.38 -11.70
CA HIS A 278 3.61 6.95 -11.44
C HIS A 278 2.56 6.27 -12.35
N ARG A 279 2.18 6.93 -13.46
CA ARG A 279 1.13 6.46 -14.38
C ARG A 279 1.32 5.01 -14.82
N GLU A 280 2.53 4.64 -15.24
CA GLU A 280 2.82 3.29 -15.73
C GLU A 280 2.51 2.20 -14.67
N MET A 281 2.89 2.42 -13.40
CA MET A 281 2.57 1.51 -12.30
C MET A 281 1.06 1.44 -12.05
N LEU A 282 0.40 2.60 -12.03
CA LEU A 282 -1.03 2.71 -11.79
C LEU A 282 -1.86 2.11 -12.93
N ASP A 283 -1.38 2.23 -14.18
CA ASP A 283 -2.00 1.58 -15.34
C ASP A 283 -1.83 0.07 -15.29
N ALA A 284 -0.67 -0.43 -14.84
CA ALA A 284 -0.44 -1.85 -14.64
C ALA A 284 -1.42 -2.45 -13.61
N LEU A 285 -1.65 -1.80 -12.48
CA LEU A 285 -2.65 -2.22 -11.48
C LEU A 285 -4.07 -2.26 -12.06
N SER A 286 -4.40 -1.34 -12.97
CA SER A 286 -5.70 -1.31 -13.63
C SER A 286 -5.83 -2.36 -14.74
N ALA A 287 -4.72 -2.80 -15.33
CA ALA A 287 -4.69 -3.80 -16.39
C ALA A 287 -4.82 -5.23 -15.85
N GLU A 288 -4.32 -5.52 -14.64
CA GLU A 288 -4.47 -6.83 -13.99
C GLU A 288 -5.95 -7.27 -13.86
N GLU A 289 -6.90 -6.34 -13.84
CA GLU A 289 -8.32 -6.66 -13.87
C GLU A 289 -8.80 -7.33 -15.16
N LYS A 290 -8.16 -7.11 -16.30
CA LYS A 290 -8.60 -7.68 -17.58
C LYS A 290 -8.35 -9.19 -17.67
N HIS A 291 -7.44 -9.71 -16.82
CA HIS A 291 -7.15 -11.15 -16.77
C HIS A 291 -7.92 -11.90 -15.69
N SER A 292 -8.57 -11.18 -14.74
CA SER A 292 -9.36 -11.80 -13.67
C SER A 292 -10.87 -11.74 -13.87
N SER A 293 -11.35 -11.18 -14.99
CA SER A 293 -12.79 -11.05 -15.32
C SER A 293 -13.39 -12.33 -15.94
N GLY A 294 -12.96 -13.50 -15.48
CA GLY A 294 -13.77 -14.70 -15.66
C GLY A 294 -15.08 -14.52 -14.89
N SER A 295 -16.20 -14.86 -15.53
CA SER A 295 -17.52 -14.92 -14.87
C SER A 295 -17.40 -15.59 -13.51
N PRO A 296 -18.09 -15.10 -12.47
CA PRO A 296 -18.15 -15.85 -11.21
C PRO A 296 -18.71 -17.23 -11.50
N TRP A 297 -17.92 -18.26 -11.20
CA TRP A 297 -18.31 -19.62 -11.47
C TRP A 297 -19.16 -20.15 -10.33
N GLU A 298 -20.29 -20.74 -10.66
CA GLU A 298 -21.04 -21.53 -9.72
C GLU A 298 -20.38 -22.90 -9.63
N LEU A 299 -19.71 -23.16 -8.48
CA LEU A 299 -19.16 -24.46 -8.16
C LEU A 299 -20.30 -25.46 -7.89
N GLN A 300 -20.46 -26.44 -8.76
CA GLN A 300 -21.21 -27.63 -8.43
C GLN A 300 -20.32 -28.54 -7.57
N GLN A 301 -20.81 -28.95 -6.44
CA GLN A 301 -20.09 -29.80 -5.47
C GLN A 301 -19.61 -31.09 -6.16
N GLY A 302 -18.29 -31.31 -6.16
CA GLY A 302 -17.65 -32.53 -6.66
C GLY A 302 -17.25 -32.58 -8.13
N SER A 303 -17.48 -31.52 -8.91
CA SER A 303 -17.02 -31.46 -10.31
C SER A 303 -15.71 -30.68 -10.43
N PRO A 304 -14.72 -31.19 -11.19
CA PRO A 304 -13.52 -30.42 -11.49
C PRO A 304 -13.88 -29.24 -12.38
N LEU A 305 -13.29 -28.08 -12.08
CA LEU A 305 -13.37 -26.91 -12.96
C LEU A 305 -12.20 -26.94 -13.94
N GLN A 306 -12.50 -26.65 -15.19
CA GLN A 306 -11.51 -26.62 -16.24
C GLN A 306 -11.50 -25.25 -16.93
N PHE A 307 -10.29 -24.69 -17.12
CA PHE A 307 -10.06 -23.39 -17.74
C PHE A 307 -9.08 -23.52 -18.87
N ASP A 308 -9.39 -22.87 -19.97
CA ASP A 308 -8.42 -22.66 -21.03
C ASP A 308 -7.51 -21.49 -20.65
N VAL A 309 -6.22 -21.78 -20.50
CA VAL A 309 -5.17 -20.81 -20.15
C VAL A 309 -4.10 -20.70 -21.24
N THR A 310 -4.43 -21.16 -22.45
CA THR A 310 -3.52 -21.20 -23.60
C THR A 310 -2.90 -19.84 -23.90
N ASP A 311 -3.69 -18.77 -23.82
CA ASP A 311 -3.23 -17.42 -24.08
C ASP A 311 -2.39 -16.82 -22.93
N GLN A 312 -2.44 -17.42 -21.73
CA GLN A 312 -1.72 -16.96 -20.55
C GLN A 312 -0.40 -17.72 -20.34
N VAL A 313 -0.31 -18.97 -20.82
CA VAL A 313 0.86 -19.84 -20.65
C VAL A 313 1.57 -19.96 -22.01
N THR A 314 2.32 -18.95 -22.39
CA THR A 314 2.93 -18.82 -23.71
C THR A 314 4.39 -19.29 -23.77
N ALA A 315 5.02 -19.59 -22.63
CA ALA A 315 6.41 -20.03 -22.53
C ALA A 315 6.61 -21.03 -21.39
N SER A 316 7.72 -21.75 -21.40
CA SER A 316 8.12 -22.57 -20.24
C SER A 316 8.54 -21.69 -19.07
N GLY A 317 8.07 -22.00 -17.86
CA GLY A 317 8.34 -21.21 -16.66
C GLY A 317 7.52 -21.62 -15.47
N THR A 318 7.67 -20.88 -14.37
CA THR A 318 6.84 -21.03 -13.16
C THR A 318 5.67 -20.08 -13.25
N TYR A 319 4.45 -20.59 -13.13
CA TYR A 319 3.22 -19.84 -13.13
C TYR A 319 2.55 -19.95 -11.76
N THR A 320 1.85 -18.88 -11.34
CA THR A 320 1.07 -18.86 -10.11
C THR A 320 -0.41 -18.78 -10.45
N ALA A 321 -1.18 -19.79 -10.06
CA ALA A 321 -2.64 -19.74 -10.11
C ALA A 321 -3.18 -19.20 -8.78
N THR A 322 -3.97 -18.12 -8.84
CA THR A 322 -4.59 -17.52 -7.65
C THR A 322 -6.09 -17.71 -7.70
N PHE A 323 -6.64 -18.38 -6.68
CA PHE A 323 -8.07 -18.59 -6.53
C PHE A 323 -8.61 -17.65 -5.46
N GLN A 324 -9.55 -16.80 -5.83
CA GLN A 324 -10.16 -15.85 -4.90
C GLN A 324 -11.62 -16.22 -4.65
N TRP A 325 -11.94 -16.53 -3.38
CA TRP A 325 -13.32 -16.70 -2.95
C TRP A 325 -14.02 -15.35 -2.89
N LYS A 326 -15.11 -15.17 -3.64
CA LYS A 326 -15.82 -13.88 -3.69
C LYS A 326 -17.09 -13.87 -2.81
N ASN A 327 -17.85 -14.94 -2.79
CA ASN A 327 -19.08 -15.05 -1.99
C ASN A 327 -19.54 -16.50 -1.87
N GLY A 328 -20.46 -16.77 -0.95
CA GLY A 328 -21.10 -18.08 -0.73
C GLY A 328 -21.08 -18.53 0.73
N PRO A 329 -21.90 -19.50 1.10
CA PRO A 329 -22.05 -19.95 2.50
C PRO A 329 -20.93 -20.87 2.99
N SER A 330 -20.07 -21.38 2.11
CA SER A 330 -19.04 -22.36 2.43
C SER A 330 -17.65 -21.89 2.04
N ALA A 331 -16.62 -22.36 2.75
CA ALA A 331 -15.22 -22.10 2.39
C ALA A 331 -14.84 -22.89 1.12
N LEU A 332 -14.02 -22.28 0.26
CA LEU A 332 -13.43 -22.95 -0.88
C LEU A 332 -12.30 -23.88 -0.40
N LYS A 333 -12.37 -25.15 -0.76
CA LYS A 333 -11.34 -26.14 -0.50
C LYS A 333 -10.78 -26.62 -1.84
N ILE A 334 -9.52 -26.29 -2.13
CA ILE A 334 -8.84 -26.71 -3.35
C ILE A 334 -8.01 -27.95 -3.01
N HIS A 335 -8.34 -29.09 -3.63
CA HIS A 335 -7.61 -30.34 -3.42
C HIS A 335 -6.39 -30.46 -4.34
N SER A 336 -6.51 -30.01 -5.57
CA SER A 336 -5.39 -29.99 -6.50
C SER A 336 -5.62 -28.99 -7.62
N VAL A 337 -4.52 -28.51 -8.18
CA VAL A 337 -4.49 -27.73 -9.44
C VAL A 337 -3.63 -28.52 -10.42
N ARG A 338 -4.11 -28.73 -11.64
CA ARG A 338 -3.39 -29.47 -12.67
C ARG A 338 -3.37 -28.68 -13.95
N LEU A 339 -2.23 -28.64 -14.63
CA LEU A 339 -2.06 -28.02 -15.93
C LEU A 339 -1.90 -29.11 -16.99
N TYR A 340 -2.65 -28.98 -18.08
CA TYR A 340 -2.62 -29.91 -19.19
C TYR A 340 -2.24 -29.21 -20.49
N GLU A 341 -1.45 -29.89 -21.31
CA GLU A 341 -1.23 -29.56 -22.72
C GLU A 341 -1.98 -30.59 -23.57
N GLY A 342 -3.14 -30.23 -24.09
CA GLY A 342 -4.10 -31.18 -24.63
C GLY A 342 -4.55 -32.18 -23.54
N ASN A 343 -4.30 -33.46 -23.75
CA ASN A 343 -4.62 -34.52 -22.77
C ASN A 343 -3.45 -34.91 -21.86
N ARG A 344 -2.29 -34.26 -21.98
CA ARG A 344 -1.10 -34.59 -21.20
C ARG A 344 -0.98 -33.64 -20.01
N GLU A 345 -0.94 -34.21 -18.79
CA GLU A 345 -0.63 -33.43 -17.59
C GLU A 345 0.85 -32.99 -17.64
N VAL A 346 1.08 -31.65 -17.57
CA VAL A 346 2.43 -31.08 -17.63
C VAL A 346 2.90 -30.52 -16.28
N ALA A 347 1.95 -30.21 -15.39
CA ALA A 347 2.25 -29.80 -14.02
C ALA A 347 1.05 -30.10 -13.09
N SER A 348 1.33 -30.35 -11.83
CA SER A 348 0.30 -30.47 -10.80
C SER A 348 0.78 -29.95 -9.44
N ASP A 349 -0.15 -29.36 -8.69
CA ASP A 349 0.01 -29.01 -7.29
C ASP A 349 -1.12 -29.67 -6.49
N VAL A 350 -0.78 -30.54 -5.56
CA VAL A 350 -1.72 -31.37 -4.79
C VAL A 350 -1.63 -30.99 -3.33
N HIS A 351 -2.76 -30.55 -2.77
CA HIS A 351 -2.88 -30.15 -1.37
C HIS A 351 -3.56 -31.25 -0.56
N GLU A 352 -2.81 -32.26 -0.13
CA GLU A 352 -3.33 -33.29 0.75
C GLU A 352 -3.46 -32.76 2.18
N GLY A 353 -4.70 -32.46 2.58
CA GLY A 353 -5.11 -32.41 3.98
C GLY A 353 -4.65 -31.20 4.82
N ARG A 354 -4.14 -30.10 4.22
CA ARG A 354 -3.89 -28.86 4.95
C ARG A 354 -4.98 -27.82 4.68
N THR A 355 -5.77 -27.56 5.70
CA THR A 355 -6.74 -26.45 5.77
C THR A 355 -6.02 -25.15 6.02
#